data_0ef8cf4402a76f0ec9e5839b7bf5ad7b
#
_entry.id   0ef8cf4402a76f0ec9e5839b7bf5ad7b
#
_cell.length_a   1.000
_cell.length_b   1.000
_cell.length_c   1.000
_cell.angle_alpha   90.00
_cell.angle_beta   90.00
_cell.angle_gamma   90.00
#
_symmetry.space_group_name_H-M   'P 1'
#
loop_
_entity.id
_entity.type
_entity.pdbx_description
1 polymer ?
#
loop_
_entity_poly.entity_id
_entity_poly.type
_entity_poly.pdbx_seq_one_letter_code
_entity_poly.pdbx_strand_id
1 'polypeptide(L)'
;MKLGRVFSGARPTGRQHLGNYLGAIKNYVALQDNYDCLYCIVDLHALTTLDEFEDLKQNSAEMALDWLAAGVRPEETIMFVQSHVPQVTELHTILSMFAQLGKLTDLPTFKEKIAQ
;
A
#
# COMPACT_ATOMS: atom_id res chain seq x y z
N MET A 1 -14.71 12.96 -18.16
CA MET A 1 -15.06 11.53 -17.93
C MET A 1 -13.76 10.80 -17.61
N LYS A 2 -13.64 10.14 -16.47
CA LYS A 2 -12.41 9.42 -16.08
C LYS A 2 -12.24 8.18 -16.99
N LEU A 3 -11.01 7.86 -17.36
CA LEU A 3 -10.67 6.75 -18.27
C LEU A 3 -10.84 5.37 -17.65
N GLY A 4 -10.85 5.29 -16.32
CA GLY A 4 -10.96 4.04 -15.56
C GLY A 4 -10.53 4.24 -14.12
N ARG A 5 -10.39 3.13 -13.39
CA ARG A 5 -9.98 3.13 -11.99
C ARG A 5 -8.53 2.67 -11.84
N VAL A 6 -7.76 3.38 -11.03
CA VAL A 6 -6.39 3.03 -10.65
C VAL A 6 -6.35 2.76 -9.16
N PHE A 7 -5.81 1.62 -8.77
CA PHE A 7 -5.51 1.29 -7.40
C PHE A 7 -4.01 1.07 -7.23
N SER A 8 -3.41 1.73 -6.26
CA SER A 8 -2.01 1.52 -5.91
C SER A 8 -1.80 1.70 -4.42
N GLY A 9 -0.74 1.10 -3.91
CA GLY A 9 -0.39 1.21 -2.49
C GLY A 9 1.11 1.26 -2.27
N ALA A 10 1.51 1.93 -1.18
CA ALA A 10 2.89 1.94 -0.73
C ALA A 10 2.99 1.67 0.77
N ARG A 11 4.08 0.98 1.16
CA ARG A 11 4.34 0.59 2.55
C ARG A 11 4.99 1.76 3.31
N PRO A 12 4.47 2.14 4.48
CA PRO A 12 5.04 3.19 5.32
C PRO A 12 6.23 2.67 6.15
N THR A 13 7.30 2.25 5.46
CA THR A 13 8.49 1.65 6.08
C THR A 13 9.56 2.67 6.47
N GLY A 14 9.23 3.96 6.52
CA GLY A 14 10.10 5.06 6.87
C GLY A 14 9.87 6.29 6.00
N ARG A 15 10.77 7.26 6.12
CA ARG A 15 10.68 8.52 5.35
C ARG A 15 10.80 8.28 3.85
N GLN A 16 9.99 9.03 3.10
CA GLN A 16 10.04 8.99 1.65
C GLN A 16 11.33 9.63 1.13
N HIS A 17 11.91 9.04 0.11
CA HIS A 17 13.11 9.53 -0.55
C HIS A 17 12.86 9.73 -2.05
N LEU A 18 13.83 10.29 -2.75
CA LEU A 18 13.71 10.60 -4.17
C LEU A 18 13.30 9.39 -5.03
N GLY A 19 13.75 8.18 -4.67
CA GLY A 19 13.35 6.95 -5.36
C GLY A 19 11.85 6.65 -5.23
N ASN A 20 11.25 6.88 -4.07
CA ASN A 20 9.80 6.73 -3.87
C ASN A 20 9.04 7.79 -4.70
N TYR A 21 9.52 9.02 -4.71
CA TYR A 21 8.94 10.08 -5.52
C TYR A 21 8.94 9.74 -7.01
N LEU A 22 10.09 9.39 -7.56
CA LEU A 22 10.22 9.10 -8.99
C LEU A 22 9.53 7.78 -9.39
N GLY A 23 9.58 6.77 -8.52
CA GLY A 23 9.04 5.44 -8.79
C GLY A 23 7.51 5.33 -8.65
N ALA A 24 6.91 6.12 -7.78
CA ALA A 24 5.48 6.00 -7.46
C ALA A 24 4.75 7.36 -7.41
N ILE A 25 5.17 8.28 -6.53
CA ILE A 25 4.39 9.47 -6.16
C ILE A 25 4.15 10.38 -7.37
N LYS A 26 5.16 10.60 -8.19
CA LYS A 26 5.05 11.35 -9.45
C LYS A 26 3.95 10.80 -10.36
N ASN A 27 3.81 9.48 -10.43
CA ASN A 27 2.77 8.83 -11.22
C ASN A 27 1.40 9.00 -10.58
N TYR A 28 1.30 8.97 -9.24
CA TYR A 28 0.05 9.23 -8.52
C TYR A 28 -0.50 10.62 -8.87
N VAL A 29 0.38 11.63 -8.84
CA VAL A 29 0.01 13.01 -9.22
C VAL A 29 -0.43 13.10 -10.68
N ALA A 30 0.28 12.43 -11.59
CA ALA A 30 -0.03 12.51 -13.02
C ALA A 30 -1.34 11.78 -13.41
N LEU A 31 -1.72 10.73 -12.70
CA LEU A 31 -2.89 9.92 -13.05
C LEU A 31 -4.22 10.52 -12.56
N GLN A 32 -4.20 11.34 -11.51
CA GLN A 32 -5.42 11.81 -10.85
C GLN A 32 -6.34 12.66 -11.75
N ASP A 33 -5.81 13.32 -12.77
CA ASP A 33 -6.62 14.12 -13.71
C ASP A 33 -7.49 13.25 -14.62
N ASN A 34 -6.99 12.05 -14.97
CA ASN A 34 -7.60 11.21 -16.00
C ASN A 34 -8.27 9.95 -15.44
N TYR A 35 -7.98 9.56 -14.21
CA TYR A 35 -8.45 8.30 -13.61
C TYR A 35 -9.15 8.52 -12.27
N ASP A 36 -10.01 7.57 -11.93
CA ASP A 36 -10.58 7.42 -10.58
C ASP A 36 -9.53 6.72 -9.71
N CYS A 37 -8.76 7.51 -8.96
CA CYS A 37 -7.58 7.03 -8.25
C CYS A 37 -7.87 6.71 -6.78
N LEU A 38 -7.41 5.51 -6.35
CA LEU A 38 -7.41 5.05 -4.97
C LEU A 38 -5.97 4.75 -4.55
N TYR A 39 -5.46 5.49 -3.59
CA TYR A 39 -4.10 5.33 -3.07
C TYR A 39 -4.13 4.88 -1.62
N CYS A 40 -3.54 3.71 -1.38
CA CYS A 40 -3.57 3.03 -0.10
C CYS A 40 -2.20 3.09 0.59
N ILE A 41 -2.17 3.57 1.83
CA ILE A 41 -1.03 3.38 2.72
C ILE A 41 -1.18 1.99 3.33
N VAL A 42 -0.34 1.03 2.87
CA VAL A 42 -0.51 -0.38 3.21
C VAL A 42 0.26 -0.74 4.49
N ASP A 43 -0.23 -0.25 5.60
CA ASP A 43 0.35 -0.44 6.93
C ASP A 43 0.30 -1.92 7.39
N LEU A 44 -0.80 -2.64 7.13
CA LEU A 44 -0.89 -4.06 7.44
C LEU A 44 0.11 -4.88 6.61
N HIS A 45 0.32 -4.51 5.34
CA HIS A 45 1.30 -5.18 4.50
C HIS A 45 2.74 -4.88 4.96
N ALA A 46 2.99 -3.71 5.55
CA ALA A 46 4.30 -3.37 6.10
C ALA A 46 4.72 -4.31 7.23
N LEU A 47 3.77 -4.84 8.02
CA LEU A 47 4.04 -5.80 9.11
C LEU A 47 4.76 -7.07 8.63
N THR A 48 4.72 -7.38 7.35
CA THR A 48 5.42 -8.56 6.80
C THR A 48 6.94 -8.38 6.69
N THR A 49 7.45 -7.16 6.88
CA THR A 49 8.87 -6.80 6.66
C THR A 49 9.44 -5.86 7.72
N LEU A 50 8.64 -5.42 8.69
CA LEU A 50 9.10 -4.60 9.80
C LEU A 50 9.36 -5.48 11.00
N ASP A 51 10.52 -5.31 11.61
CA ASP A 51 10.88 -5.94 12.89
C ASP A 51 10.37 -5.11 14.08
N GLU A 52 10.21 -3.79 13.88
CA GLU A 52 9.72 -2.85 14.89
C GLU A 52 8.51 -2.09 14.35
N PHE A 53 7.44 -1.97 15.15
CA PHE A 53 6.15 -1.40 14.73
C PHE A 53 5.83 -0.07 15.40
N GLU A 54 6.67 0.38 16.32
CA GLU A 54 6.40 1.57 17.15
C GLU A 54 6.17 2.81 16.30
N ASP A 55 6.92 2.96 15.22
CA ASP A 55 6.83 4.11 14.32
C ASP A 55 5.82 3.98 13.19
N LEU A 56 5.13 2.83 13.07
CA LEU A 56 4.27 2.55 11.90
C LEU A 56 3.15 3.60 11.74
N LYS A 57 2.55 4.02 12.85
CA LYS A 57 1.51 5.07 12.84
C LYS A 57 2.07 6.41 12.40
N GLN A 58 3.24 6.78 12.92
CA GLN A 58 3.92 8.02 12.55
C GLN A 58 4.32 8.01 11.08
N ASN A 59 4.95 6.92 10.62
CA ASN A 59 5.37 6.75 9.23
C ASN A 59 4.19 6.79 8.26
N SER A 60 3.03 6.25 8.67
CA SER A 60 1.80 6.33 7.85
C SER A 60 1.29 7.76 7.72
N ALA A 61 1.32 8.53 8.80
CA ALA A 61 0.92 9.95 8.78
C ALA A 61 1.90 10.79 7.95
N GLU A 62 3.20 10.60 8.13
CA GLU A 62 4.24 11.30 7.35
C GLU A 62 4.12 10.97 5.86
N MET A 63 3.89 9.71 5.49
CA MET A 63 3.67 9.33 4.10
C MET A 63 2.46 10.03 3.48
N ALA A 64 1.35 10.15 4.22
CA ALA A 64 0.19 10.88 3.74
C ALA A 64 0.51 12.36 3.49
N LEU A 65 1.25 13.00 4.40
CA LEU A 65 1.72 14.37 4.25
C LEU A 65 2.65 14.54 3.04
N ASP A 66 3.58 13.62 2.84
CA ASP A 66 4.49 13.62 1.68
C ASP A 66 3.73 13.52 0.36
N TRP A 67 2.67 12.69 0.28
CA TRP A 67 1.84 12.58 -0.92
C TRP A 67 1.05 13.87 -1.20
N LEU A 68 0.48 14.49 -0.17
CA LEU A 68 -0.20 15.79 -0.29
C LEU A 68 0.77 16.87 -0.71
N ALA A 69 1.94 16.95 -0.08
CA ALA A 69 2.98 17.92 -0.43
C ALA A 69 3.51 17.75 -1.86
N ALA A 70 3.55 16.50 -2.36
CA ALA A 70 3.94 16.20 -3.73
C ALA A 70 2.87 16.56 -4.78
N GLY A 71 1.63 16.86 -4.36
CA GLY A 71 0.56 17.30 -5.24
C GLY A 71 -0.57 16.29 -5.45
N VAL A 72 -0.67 15.24 -4.64
CA VAL A 72 -1.86 14.38 -4.61
C VAL A 72 -3.02 15.19 -4.02
N ARG A 73 -4.14 15.28 -4.72
CA ARG A 73 -5.30 16.09 -4.36
C ARG A 73 -6.40 15.22 -3.77
N PRO A 74 -6.75 15.40 -2.49
CA PRO A 74 -7.81 14.61 -1.84
C PRO A 74 -9.20 14.85 -2.42
N GLU A 75 -9.41 15.97 -3.13
CA GLU A 75 -10.67 16.27 -3.83
C GLU A 75 -10.86 15.41 -5.10
N GLU A 76 -9.77 14.93 -5.68
CA GLU A 76 -9.75 14.16 -6.93
C GLU A 76 -9.44 12.68 -6.73
N THR A 77 -8.90 12.32 -5.56
CA THR A 77 -8.41 10.97 -5.26
C THR A 77 -8.90 10.49 -3.89
N ILE A 78 -9.06 9.20 -3.76
CA ILE A 78 -9.30 8.59 -2.44
C ILE A 78 -7.95 8.13 -1.87
N MET A 79 -7.56 8.75 -0.76
CA MET A 79 -6.41 8.31 0.04
C MET A 79 -6.89 7.63 1.31
N PHE A 80 -6.35 6.48 1.65
CA PHE A 80 -6.75 5.76 2.86
C PHE A 80 -5.62 4.89 3.42
N VAL A 81 -5.74 4.55 4.70
CA VAL A 81 -4.86 3.61 5.38
C VAL A 81 -5.52 2.23 5.38
N GLN A 82 -4.80 1.19 5.04
CA GLN A 82 -5.33 -0.16 4.86
C GLN A 82 -6.03 -0.68 6.12
N SER A 83 -5.47 -0.46 7.30
CA SER A 83 -6.06 -0.90 8.57
C SER A 83 -7.39 -0.22 8.90
N HIS A 84 -7.71 0.91 8.25
CA HIS A 84 -9.01 1.58 8.40
C HIS A 84 -10.14 0.91 7.59
N VAL A 85 -9.81 -0.13 6.81
CA VAL A 85 -10.77 -0.94 6.05
C VAL A 85 -10.71 -2.38 6.56
N PRO A 86 -11.37 -2.69 7.71
CA PRO A 86 -11.27 -3.99 8.36
C PRO A 86 -11.72 -5.15 7.48
N GLN A 87 -12.57 -4.91 6.49
CA GLN A 87 -13.03 -5.91 5.53
C GLN A 87 -11.89 -6.56 4.74
N VAL A 88 -10.74 -5.88 4.60
CA VAL A 88 -9.54 -6.46 3.97
C VAL A 88 -9.01 -7.65 4.80
N THR A 89 -8.94 -7.49 6.11
CA THR A 89 -8.49 -8.56 7.03
C THR A 89 -9.54 -9.66 7.18
N GLU A 90 -10.80 -9.31 7.20
CA GLU A 90 -11.91 -10.28 7.22
C GLU A 90 -11.87 -11.17 5.98
N LEU A 91 -11.76 -10.57 4.80
CA LEU A 91 -11.65 -11.32 3.55
C LEU A 91 -10.39 -12.18 3.50
N HIS A 92 -9.25 -11.63 3.96
CA HIS A 92 -8.01 -12.40 4.07
C HIS A 92 -8.21 -13.65 4.94
N THR A 93 -8.82 -13.50 6.11
CA THR A 93 -9.09 -14.61 7.02
C THR A 93 -9.97 -15.67 6.36
N ILE A 94 -11.05 -15.27 5.69
CA ILE A 94 -11.94 -16.20 4.99
C ILE A 94 -11.18 -16.93 3.88
N LEU A 95 -10.43 -16.23 3.03
CA LEU A 95 -9.67 -16.84 1.94
C LEU A 95 -8.56 -17.77 2.43
N SER A 96 -7.95 -17.46 3.57
CA SER A 96 -6.90 -18.31 4.15
C SER A 96 -7.42 -19.70 4.57
N MET A 97 -8.71 -19.80 4.94
CA MET A 97 -9.33 -21.09 5.28
C MET A 97 -9.43 -22.04 4.08
N PHE A 98 -9.46 -21.50 2.87
CA PHE A 98 -9.51 -22.28 1.62
C PHE A 98 -8.16 -22.40 0.94
N ALA A 99 -7.13 -21.74 1.45
CA ALA A 99 -5.79 -21.76 0.86
C ALA A 99 -5.12 -23.14 1.05
N GLN A 100 -4.63 -23.72 -0.05
CA GLN A 100 -3.93 -24.99 -0.01
C GLN A 100 -2.46 -24.75 0.33
N LEU A 101 -1.97 -25.30 1.44
CA LEU A 101 -0.60 -25.12 1.90
C LEU A 101 0.44 -25.50 0.82
N GLY A 102 0.23 -26.61 0.11
CA GLY A 102 1.16 -27.04 -0.96
C GLY A 102 1.31 -25.99 -2.06
N LYS A 103 0.24 -25.30 -2.43
CA LYS A 103 0.32 -24.23 -3.43
C LYS A 103 1.03 -23.00 -2.89
N LEU A 104 0.84 -22.66 -1.63
CA LEU A 104 1.51 -21.52 -0.99
C LEU A 104 3.02 -21.74 -0.87
N THR A 105 3.44 -22.93 -0.46
CA THR A 105 4.87 -23.28 -0.30
C THR A 105 5.61 -23.35 -1.64
N ASP A 106 4.89 -23.51 -2.76
CA ASP A 106 5.49 -23.51 -4.09
C ASP A 106 5.71 -22.10 -4.68
N LEU A 107 5.13 -21.06 -4.08
CA LEU A 107 5.31 -19.70 -4.56
C LEU A 107 6.77 -19.23 -4.41
N PRO A 108 7.37 -18.61 -5.45
CA PRO A 108 8.72 -18.05 -5.38
C PRO A 108 8.91 -17.13 -4.18
N THR A 109 7.98 -16.20 -3.96
CA THR A 109 8.01 -15.24 -2.83
C THR A 109 8.03 -15.92 -1.47
N PHE A 110 7.35 -17.07 -1.32
CA PHE A 110 7.38 -17.85 -0.08
C PHE A 110 8.77 -18.46 0.14
N LYS A 111 9.35 -19.05 -0.92
CA LYS A 111 10.69 -19.66 -0.86
C LYS A 111 11.78 -18.65 -0.58
N GLU A 112 11.68 -17.44 -1.15
CA GLU A 112 12.59 -16.33 -0.87
C GLU A 112 12.54 -15.89 0.60
N LYS A 113 11.33 -15.78 1.17
CA LYS A 113 11.16 -15.35 2.57
C LYS A 113 11.61 -16.38 3.61
N ILE A 114 11.52 -17.67 3.32
CA ILE A 114 12.03 -18.71 4.22
C ILE A 114 13.58 -18.76 4.22
N ALA A 115 14.21 -18.32 3.14
CA ALA A 115 15.66 -18.32 3.01
C ALA A 115 16.35 -17.12 3.70
N GLN A 116 15.58 -16.14 4.15
CA GLN A 116 16.04 -14.98 4.94
C GLN A 116 16.03 -15.27 6.43
#